data_216c1c889c568d4f7f57ac4ee3e69363
#
_entry.id   216c1c889c568d4f7f57ac4ee3e69363
#
_cell.length_a   1.000
_cell.length_b   1.000
_cell.length_c   1.000
_cell.angle_alpha   90.00
_cell.angle_beta   90.00
_cell.angle_gamma   90.00
#
_symmetry.space_group_name_H-M   'P 1'
#
loop_
_entity.id
_entity.type
_entity.pdbx_description
1 polymer ?
#
loop_
_entity_poly.entity_id
_entity_poly.type
_entity_poly.pdbx_seq_one_letter_code
_entity_poly.pdbx_strand_id
1 'polypeptide(L)'
;MAKRQGGRGRKKNVVIESNGQAHIKATFNNVLVTLTDQYGNTISWASSGKMGFKGSRKNTPYAAQIAASAAGKEAYDLGLRRVEVFVKGPGGGRESAIRALSQIGLEIATIRDVTPVPHNGCRPPKRRRV
;
A
#
# COMPACT_ATOMS: atom_id res chain seq x y z
N MET A 1 -6.21 10.21 31.56
CA MET A 1 -5.91 9.90 31.06
C MET A 1 -4.94 9.55 30.60
N ALA A 2 -4.58 9.73 30.39
CA ALA A 2 -3.54 9.49 29.82
C ALA A 2 -3.25 8.21 29.84
N LYS A 3 -3.55 7.65 30.42
CA LYS A 3 -3.38 6.58 30.47
C LYS A 3 -3.46 5.75 29.50
N ARG A 4 -4.29 5.76 28.91
CA ARG A 4 -4.35 5.04 27.91
C ARG A 4 -3.27 5.22 27.12
N GLN A 5 -2.59 6.16 27.28
CA GLN A 5 -1.48 6.29 26.66
C GLN A 5 -0.64 5.23 26.89
N GLY A 6 -0.68 4.60 27.93
CA GLY A 6 0.16 3.50 28.19
C GLY A 6 0.10 2.49 27.14
N GLY A 7 -1.07 2.18 26.73
CA GLY A 7 -1.20 1.16 25.75
C GLY A 7 -0.54 1.52 24.47
N ARG A 8 -0.66 2.80 24.09
CA ARG A 8 -0.13 3.16 22.92
C ARG A 8 1.28 3.32 22.99
N GLY A 9 1.76 3.76 24.04
CA GLY A 9 3.14 3.99 24.20
C GLY A 9 3.97 2.79 24.04
N ARG A 10 3.37 1.60 24.12
CA ARG A 10 4.10 0.45 23.99
C ARG A 10 4.31 0.18 22.58
N LYS A 11 5.05 0.91 21.85
CA LYS A 11 5.42 0.53 20.53
C LYS A 11 6.33 -0.63 20.66
N LYS A 12 6.02 -1.69 19.97
CA LYS A 12 6.90 -2.81 19.96
C LYS A 12 8.16 -2.41 19.25
N ASN A 13 9.27 -2.77 19.81
CA ASN A 13 10.53 -2.56 19.15
C ASN A 13 10.64 -3.63 18.09
N VAL A 14 10.07 -3.37 16.95
CA VAL A 14 10.11 -4.31 15.86
C VAL A 14 11.42 -4.08 15.13
N VAL A 15 12.24 -5.09 15.09
CA VAL A 15 13.46 -5.02 14.29
C VAL A 15 13.04 -5.28 12.86
N ILE A 16 13.14 -4.26 12.04
CA ILE A 16 12.72 -4.35 10.66
C ILE A 16 13.94 -4.53 9.80
N GLU A 17 13.92 -5.56 8.97
CA GLU A 17 15.01 -5.80 8.05
C GLU A 17 14.95 -4.76 6.95
N SER A 18 16.07 -4.50 6.32
CA SER A 18 16.13 -3.51 5.25
C SER A 18 15.39 -3.95 3.99
N ASN A 19 15.15 -5.25 3.82
CA ASN A 19 14.43 -5.78 2.67
C ASN A 19 12.98 -6.07 3.04
N GLY A 20 12.08 -5.75 2.14
CA GLY A 20 10.66 -6.00 2.38
C GLY A 20 9.87 -6.04 1.10
N GLN A 21 8.57 -5.94 1.23
CA GLN A 21 7.65 -6.00 0.09
C GLN A 21 6.70 -4.81 0.13
N ALA A 22 6.34 -4.32 -1.03
CA ALA A 22 5.33 -3.29 -1.17
C ALA A 22 4.17 -3.87 -1.96
N HIS A 23 3.00 -3.92 -1.35
CA HIS A 23 1.81 -4.44 -2.01
C HIS A 23 0.90 -3.27 -2.37
N ILE A 24 0.68 -3.07 -3.65
CA ILE A 24 -0.15 -1.98 -4.16
C ILE A 24 -1.39 -2.58 -4.79
N LYS A 25 -2.55 -2.28 -4.22
CA LYS A 25 -3.81 -2.72 -4.77
C LYS A 25 -4.51 -1.50 -5.34
N ALA A 26 -4.61 -1.43 -6.66
CA ALA A 26 -5.22 -0.31 -7.34
C ALA A 26 -6.53 -0.74 -7.99
N THR A 27 -7.64 -0.22 -7.49
CA THR A 27 -8.95 -0.51 -8.07
C THR A 27 -9.46 0.74 -8.75
N PHE A 28 -10.63 0.66 -9.36
CA PHE A 28 -11.23 1.81 -10.00
C PHE A 28 -11.71 2.86 -8.97
N ASN A 29 -11.83 2.48 -7.71
CA ASN A 29 -12.34 3.36 -6.67
C ASN A 29 -11.32 3.77 -5.63
N ASN A 30 -10.19 3.09 -5.54
CA ASN A 30 -9.24 3.35 -4.46
C ASN A 30 -7.86 2.78 -4.78
N VAL A 31 -6.87 3.22 -4.03
CA VAL A 31 -5.53 2.65 -4.07
C VAL A 31 -5.11 2.37 -2.64
N LEU A 32 -4.62 1.17 -2.40
CA LEU A 32 -4.16 0.75 -1.09
C LEU A 32 -2.71 0.34 -1.20
N VAL A 33 -1.85 0.92 -0.38
CA VAL A 33 -0.42 0.61 -0.37
C VAL A 33 -0.08 0.03 1.00
N THR A 34 0.50 -1.15 1.02
CA THR A 34 0.90 -1.83 2.25
C THR A 34 2.36 -2.20 2.13
N LEU A 35 3.17 -1.79 3.10
CA LEU A 35 4.58 -2.15 3.13
C LEU A 35 4.78 -3.20 4.21
N THR A 36 5.45 -4.28 3.85
CA THR A 36 5.65 -5.41 4.75
C THR A 36 7.12 -5.79 4.78
N ASP A 37 7.48 -6.64 5.73
CA ASP A 37 8.81 -7.25 5.74
C ASP A 37 8.83 -8.38 4.71
N GLN A 38 9.96 -9.07 4.60
CA GLN A 38 10.08 -10.14 3.61
C GLN A 38 9.21 -11.34 3.91
N TYR A 39 8.65 -11.44 5.09
CA TYR A 39 7.78 -12.54 5.48
C TYR A 39 6.29 -12.16 5.37
N GLY A 40 5.99 -10.95 4.95
CA GLY A 40 4.60 -10.53 4.78
C GLY A 40 3.97 -9.83 5.97
N ASN A 41 4.75 -9.58 7.03
CA ASN A 41 4.20 -8.88 8.19
C ASN A 41 4.11 -7.38 7.90
N THR A 42 2.95 -6.79 8.11
CA THR A 42 2.71 -5.40 7.76
C THR A 42 3.51 -4.45 8.64
N ILE A 43 4.26 -3.56 8.02
CA ILE A 43 5.03 -2.53 8.71
C ILE A 43 4.24 -1.22 8.71
N SER A 44 3.73 -0.81 7.55
CA SER A 44 2.95 0.42 7.43
C SER A 44 1.99 0.27 6.27
N TRP A 45 0.95 1.10 6.27
CA TRP A 45 -0.01 1.09 5.17
C TRP A 45 -0.67 2.45 5.04
N ALA A 46 -1.17 2.73 3.86
CA ALA A 46 -1.98 3.91 3.62
C ALA A 46 -2.88 3.66 2.43
N SER A 47 -3.96 4.39 2.35
CA SER A 47 -4.85 4.30 1.20
C SER A 47 -5.28 5.71 0.82
N SER A 48 -5.84 5.87 -0.36
CA SER A 48 -6.36 7.17 -0.77
C SER A 48 -7.41 7.66 0.22
N GLY A 49 -8.27 6.77 0.71
CA GLY A 49 -9.28 7.14 1.69
C GLY A 49 -8.70 7.57 3.03
N LYS A 50 -7.64 6.89 3.47
CA LYS A 50 -6.97 7.23 4.71
C LYS A 50 -6.35 8.63 4.63
N MET A 51 -5.92 9.04 3.43
CA MET A 51 -5.30 10.35 3.24
C MET A 51 -6.33 11.47 3.03
N GLY A 52 -7.61 11.17 3.16
CA GLY A 52 -8.65 12.19 3.08
C GLY A 52 -9.35 12.35 1.74
N PHE A 53 -8.96 11.59 0.73
CA PHE A 53 -9.65 11.66 -0.56
C PHE A 53 -10.97 10.91 -0.48
N LYS A 54 -11.99 11.41 -1.16
CA LYS A 54 -13.31 10.83 -1.12
C LYS A 54 -13.88 10.66 -2.51
N GLY A 55 -14.74 9.68 -2.68
CA GLY A 55 -15.45 9.43 -3.92
C GLY A 55 -14.50 9.16 -5.07
N SER A 56 -14.73 9.77 -6.20
CA SER A 56 -13.93 9.54 -7.38
C SER A 56 -12.49 10.02 -7.25
N ARG A 57 -12.21 10.87 -6.27
CA ARG A 57 -10.86 11.38 -6.10
C ARG A 57 -9.90 10.31 -5.56
N LYS A 58 -10.42 9.25 -4.96
CA LYS A 58 -9.59 8.17 -4.43
C LYS A 58 -8.87 7.40 -5.53
N ASN A 59 -9.36 7.47 -6.75
CA ASN A 59 -8.81 6.72 -7.86
C ASN A 59 -7.78 7.50 -8.66
N THR A 60 -7.44 8.70 -8.27
CA THR A 60 -6.56 9.55 -9.06
C THR A 60 -5.08 9.18 -8.84
N PRO A 61 -4.21 9.40 -9.82
CA PRO A 61 -2.79 9.18 -9.64
C PRO A 61 -2.20 10.03 -8.51
N TYR A 62 -2.71 11.24 -8.32
CA TYR A 62 -2.24 12.10 -7.24
C TYR A 62 -2.55 11.48 -5.88
N ALA A 63 -3.77 10.94 -5.71
CA ALA A 63 -4.14 10.29 -4.46
C ALA A 63 -3.26 9.07 -4.19
N ALA A 64 -2.94 8.30 -5.22
CA ALA A 64 -2.05 7.15 -5.09
C ALA A 64 -0.65 7.58 -4.67
N GLN A 65 -0.16 8.68 -5.23
CA GLN A 65 1.13 9.22 -4.90
C GLN A 65 1.20 9.63 -3.43
N ILE A 66 0.18 10.32 -2.93
CA ILE A 66 0.14 10.75 -1.54
C ILE A 66 0.07 9.55 -0.60
N ALA A 67 -0.75 8.55 -0.92
CA ALA A 67 -0.87 7.35 -0.09
C ALA A 67 0.46 6.59 -0.04
N ALA A 68 1.10 6.40 -1.18
CA ALA A 68 2.37 5.70 -1.24
C ALA A 68 3.46 6.46 -0.50
N SER A 69 3.47 7.79 -0.61
CA SER A 69 4.44 8.60 0.10
C SER A 69 4.28 8.48 1.61
N ALA A 70 3.05 8.51 2.10
CA ALA A 70 2.80 8.41 3.54
C ALA A 70 3.24 7.06 4.08
N ALA A 71 2.85 5.97 3.42
CA ALA A 71 3.22 4.63 3.85
C ALA A 71 4.74 4.43 3.74
N GLY A 72 5.32 4.90 2.67
CA GLY A 72 6.75 4.74 2.44
C GLY A 72 7.62 5.48 3.44
N LYS A 73 7.21 6.70 3.80
CA LYS A 73 7.97 7.47 4.77
C LYS A 73 7.97 6.78 6.12
N GLU A 74 6.82 6.28 6.54
CA GLU A 74 6.73 5.59 7.82
C GLU A 74 7.62 4.35 7.82
N ALA A 75 7.57 3.56 6.76
CA ALA A 75 8.40 2.37 6.68
C ALA A 75 9.89 2.70 6.59
N TYR A 76 10.24 3.75 5.86
CA TYR A 76 11.63 4.16 5.74
C TYR A 76 12.18 4.59 7.09
N ASP A 77 11.39 5.31 7.88
CA ASP A 77 11.80 5.75 9.20
C ASP A 77 11.98 4.55 10.14
N LEU A 78 11.27 3.48 9.90
CA LEU A 78 11.40 2.27 10.70
C LEU A 78 12.56 1.37 10.27
N GLY A 79 13.19 1.67 9.15
CA GLY A 79 14.37 0.93 8.71
C GLY A 79 14.29 0.26 7.37
N LEU A 80 13.16 0.26 6.71
CA LEU A 80 13.02 -0.39 5.41
C LEU A 80 13.80 0.41 4.36
N ARG A 81 14.54 -0.28 3.50
CA ARG A 81 15.34 0.38 2.47
C ARG A 81 15.14 -0.16 1.08
N ARG A 82 14.77 -1.42 0.97
CA ARG A 82 14.65 -2.08 -0.33
C ARG A 82 13.38 -2.89 -0.37
N VAL A 83 12.61 -2.80 -1.44
CA VAL A 83 11.33 -3.49 -1.55
C VAL A 83 11.17 -4.17 -2.90
N GLU A 84 10.41 -5.27 -2.88
CA GLU A 84 9.90 -5.88 -4.09
C GLU A 84 8.46 -5.39 -4.19
N VAL A 85 8.06 -4.88 -5.33
CA VAL A 85 6.73 -4.33 -5.51
C VAL A 85 5.82 -5.35 -6.17
N PHE A 86 4.66 -5.59 -5.54
CA PHE A 86 3.64 -6.46 -6.08
C PHE A 86 2.40 -5.61 -6.35
N VAL A 87 2.04 -5.45 -7.61
CA VAL A 87 0.94 -4.61 -8.03
C VAL A 87 -0.25 -5.45 -8.41
N LYS A 88 -1.43 -5.10 -7.95
CA LYS A 88 -2.65 -5.84 -8.23
C LYS A 88 -3.75 -4.88 -8.63
N GLY A 89 -4.48 -5.24 -9.66
CA GLY A 89 -5.68 -4.50 -10.07
C GLY A 89 -5.46 -3.52 -11.22
N PRO A 90 -6.54 -3.09 -11.85
CA PRO A 90 -6.49 -2.25 -13.04
C PRO A 90 -6.50 -0.75 -12.81
N GLY A 91 -6.49 -0.30 -11.55
CA GLY A 91 -6.62 1.12 -11.26
C GLY A 91 -5.49 1.97 -11.82
N GLY A 92 -5.77 3.24 -12.04
CA GLY A 92 -4.83 4.16 -12.66
C GLY A 92 -3.71 4.64 -11.76
N GLY A 93 -3.74 4.33 -10.48
CA GLY A 93 -2.73 4.78 -9.54
C GLY A 93 -1.50 3.91 -9.43
N ARG A 94 -1.41 2.85 -10.22
CA ARG A 94 -0.33 1.87 -10.08
C ARG A 94 1.05 2.49 -10.24
N GLU A 95 1.28 3.17 -11.34
CA GLU A 95 2.59 3.72 -11.63
C GLU A 95 2.95 4.86 -10.71
N SER A 96 1.98 5.70 -10.37
CA SER A 96 2.23 6.83 -9.49
C SER A 96 2.65 6.38 -8.10
N ALA A 97 2.04 5.30 -7.61
CA ALA A 97 2.41 4.75 -6.31
C ALA A 97 3.84 4.21 -6.32
N ILE A 98 4.22 3.49 -7.39
CA ILE A 98 5.57 2.96 -7.50
C ILE A 98 6.59 4.09 -7.55
N ARG A 99 6.33 5.13 -8.32
CA ARG A 99 7.23 6.26 -8.41
C ARG A 99 7.38 6.96 -7.08
N ALA A 100 6.29 7.10 -6.34
CA ALA A 100 6.33 7.75 -5.04
C ALA A 100 7.21 6.98 -4.06
N LEU A 101 7.13 5.66 -4.07
CA LEU A 101 7.97 4.83 -3.22
C LEU A 101 9.45 5.02 -3.58
N SER A 102 9.77 5.12 -4.85
CA SER A 102 11.13 5.35 -5.30
C SER A 102 11.64 6.72 -4.87
N GLN A 103 10.79 7.74 -4.95
CA GLN A 103 11.17 9.09 -4.59
C GLN A 103 11.46 9.29 -3.11
N ILE A 104 10.87 8.48 -2.27
CA ILE A 104 11.10 8.55 -0.84
C ILE A 104 12.50 8.07 -0.48
N GLY A 105 13.09 7.24 -1.31
CA GLY A 105 14.40 6.67 -1.05
C GLY A 105 14.41 5.16 -0.97
N LEU A 106 13.27 4.52 -1.13
CA LEU A 106 13.22 3.06 -1.14
C LEU A 106 13.74 2.56 -2.48
N GLU A 107 14.62 1.58 -2.44
CA GLU A 107 15.14 0.97 -3.65
C GLU A 107 14.16 -0.10 -4.11
N ILE A 108 13.73 -0.03 -5.35
CA ILE A 108 12.79 -1.00 -5.89
C ILE A 108 13.58 -2.09 -6.60
N ALA A 109 13.54 -3.28 -6.01
CA ALA A 109 14.32 -4.40 -6.54
C ALA A 109 13.64 -5.04 -7.73
N THR A 110 12.35 -5.32 -7.63
CA THR A 110 11.58 -5.90 -8.72
C THR A 110 10.17 -5.38 -8.68
N ILE A 111 9.48 -5.43 -9.81
CA ILE A 111 8.08 -5.06 -9.90
C ILE A 111 7.35 -6.23 -10.55
N ARG A 112 6.33 -6.75 -9.87
CA ARG A 112 5.55 -7.86 -10.39
C ARG A 112 4.08 -7.51 -10.38
N ASP A 113 3.38 -7.87 -11.44
CA ASP A 113 1.95 -7.71 -11.51
C ASP A 113 1.33 -9.04 -11.06
N VAL A 114 0.62 -9.03 -9.95
CA VAL A 114 0.02 -10.22 -9.38
C VAL A 114 -1.51 -10.19 -9.45
N THR A 115 -2.04 -9.45 -10.40
CA THR A 115 -3.48 -9.38 -10.59
C THR A 115 -4.04 -10.79 -10.82
N PRO A 116 -5.02 -11.22 -10.03
CA PRO A 116 -5.50 -12.59 -10.15
C PRO A 116 -6.28 -12.80 -11.44
N VAL A 117 -6.07 -13.94 -12.07
CA VAL A 117 -6.80 -14.33 -13.25
C VAL A 117 -7.45 -15.69 -12.96
N PRO A 118 -8.76 -15.73 -12.73
CA PRO A 118 -9.39 -17.01 -12.39
C PRO A 118 -9.46 -17.94 -13.60
N HIS A 119 -9.39 -19.23 -13.33
CA HIS A 119 -9.55 -20.24 -14.37
C HIS A 119 -11.03 -20.60 -14.42
N ASN A 120 -11.86 -19.69 -14.86
CA ASN A 120 -13.32 -19.72 -14.83
C ASN A 120 -13.91 -19.42 -13.46
N GLY A 121 -13.24 -19.77 -12.37
CA GLY A 121 -13.62 -19.35 -11.04
C GLY A 121 -15.10 -19.50 -10.66
N CYS A 122 -15.52 -18.66 -9.74
CA CYS A 122 -16.91 -18.64 -9.28
C CYS A 122 -17.78 -17.83 -10.24
N ARG A 123 -19.07 -18.15 -10.23
CA ARG A 123 -20.01 -17.35 -11.01
C ARG A 123 -19.99 -15.92 -10.51
N PRO A 124 -19.84 -14.93 -11.40
CA PRO A 124 -19.82 -13.54 -10.97
C PRO A 124 -21.21 -13.11 -10.47
N PRO A 125 -21.23 -12.04 -9.66
CA PRO A 125 -22.50 -11.56 -9.13
C PRO A 125 -23.37 -10.97 -10.25
N LYS A 126 -24.64 -10.85 -9.93
CA LYS A 126 -25.60 -10.27 -10.83
C LYS A 126 -25.18 -8.85 -11.19
N ARG A 127 -25.52 -8.45 -12.42
CA ARG A 127 -25.21 -7.12 -12.89
C ARG A 127 -25.90 -6.09 -12.02
N ARG A 128 -25.16 -5.06 -11.67
CA ARG A 128 -25.70 -4.00 -10.82
C ARG A 128 -26.73 -3.18 -11.58
N ARG A 129 -27.83 -2.88 -10.93
CA ARG A 129 -28.83 -1.98 -11.51
C ARG A 129 -28.35 -0.55 -11.30
N VAL A 130 -28.51 0.24 -12.31
CA VAL A 130 -28.11 1.64 -12.25
C VAL A 130 -29.30 2.54 -12.46
#